data_5bcca5e12949ed0104f3b29ade3738a0
#
_entry.id   5bcca5e12949ed0104f3b29ade3738a0
#
_cell.length_a   1.000
_cell.length_b   1.000
_cell.length_c   1.000
_cell.angle_alpha   90.00
_cell.angle_beta   90.00
_cell.angle_gamma   90.00
#
_symmetry.space_group_name_H-M   'P 1'
#
loop_
_entity.id
_entity.type
_entity.pdbx_description
1 polymer ?
#
loop_
_entity_poly.entity_id
_entity_poly.type
_entity_poly.pdbx_seq_one_letter_code
_entity_poly.pdbx_strand_id
1 'polypeptide(L)'
;MQFVMRRDLSRYVFAKECAIRIDKQQKERCNNVVIDNDVISLSHVNFSYGSKSILRDVSLTILEKTTVAIVGLSGSGKTTLCNLMARFWDVQSGSVRFGGRDVREYSYDSLIRNFSFVFQRVYLFSDTIANNIRFGKPDASMEEVQAAAKKARCYGLYHGIAERL
;
A
#
# COMPACT_ATOMS: atom_id res chain seq x y z
N MET A 1 10.06 -4.52 7.71
CA MET A 1 8.93 -4.02 6.92
C MET A 1 9.55 -3.20 5.80
N GLN A 2 9.42 -3.66 4.59
CA GLN A 2 10.00 -3.02 3.40
C GLN A 2 8.86 -2.37 2.62
N PHE A 3 8.99 -1.10 2.28
CA PHE A 3 8.08 -0.40 1.39
C PHE A 3 8.61 -0.50 -0.02
N VAL A 4 7.82 -1.02 -0.94
CA VAL A 4 8.13 -1.01 -2.36
C VAL A 4 7.07 -0.20 -3.07
N MET A 5 7.43 0.99 -3.54
CA MET A 5 6.62 1.75 -4.49
C MET A 5 6.99 1.32 -5.91
N ARG A 6 6.13 0.62 -6.59
CA ARG A 6 6.28 0.34 -8.02
C ARG A 6 5.06 0.82 -8.79
N ARG A 7 5.33 1.63 -9.79
CA ARG A 7 4.36 2.06 -10.80
C ARG A 7 4.35 1.06 -11.94
N ASP A 8 3.55 0.00 -11.81
CA ASP A 8 3.20 -0.83 -12.95
C ASP A 8 1.90 -1.60 -12.69
N LEU A 9 0.94 -1.42 -13.58
CA LEU A 9 -0.48 -1.77 -13.45
C LEU A 9 -0.80 -3.26 -13.40
N SER A 10 0.19 -4.13 -13.36
CA SER A 10 -0.01 -5.54 -13.59
C SER A 10 0.47 -6.49 -12.49
N ARG A 11 0.79 -6.03 -11.28
CA ARG A 11 1.45 -6.89 -10.30
C ARG A 11 0.80 -6.86 -8.94
N TYR A 12 -0.11 -7.78 -8.69
CA TYR A 12 -0.44 -8.22 -7.34
C TYR A 12 0.66 -9.16 -6.87
N VAL A 13 1.46 -8.74 -5.90
CA VAL A 13 2.50 -9.57 -5.33
C VAL A 13 2.12 -9.90 -3.90
N PHE A 14 1.89 -11.18 -3.61
CA PHE A 14 1.93 -11.69 -2.25
C PHE A 14 3.40 -11.77 -1.85
N ALA A 15 3.91 -10.75 -1.22
CA ALA A 15 5.23 -10.77 -0.62
C ALA A 15 5.10 -10.55 0.88
N LYS A 16 6.05 -11.05 1.67
CA LYS A 16 6.16 -10.83 3.13
C LYS A 16 6.37 -9.35 3.53
N GLU A 17 6.16 -8.43 2.63
CA GLU A 17 6.56 -7.04 2.72
C GLU A 17 5.39 -6.12 2.38
N CYS A 18 5.30 -4.96 3.02
CA CYS A 18 4.30 -3.95 2.71
C CYS A 18 4.66 -3.26 1.39
N ALA A 19 3.87 -3.43 0.36
CA ALA A 19 3.99 -2.70 -0.90
C ALA A 19 2.89 -1.65 -1.00
N ILE A 20 3.26 -0.41 -1.36
CA ILE A 20 2.30 0.64 -1.70
C ILE A 20 2.31 0.80 -3.21
N ARG A 21 1.15 0.71 -3.83
CA ARG A 21 0.97 0.88 -5.27
C ARG A 21 0.14 2.12 -5.55
N ILE A 22 0.53 2.87 -6.58
CA ILE A 22 -0.19 4.03 -7.08
C ILE A 22 -0.64 3.76 -8.51
N ASP A 23 -1.93 3.88 -8.78
CA ASP A 23 -2.52 3.66 -10.09
C ASP A 23 -2.62 4.95 -10.91
N LYS A 24 -2.15 4.89 -12.17
CA LYS A 24 -2.12 6.01 -13.10
C LYS A 24 -3.51 6.45 -13.58
N GLN A 25 -4.45 5.51 -13.74
CA GLN A 25 -5.78 5.80 -14.29
C GLN A 25 -6.68 6.57 -13.34
N GLN A 26 -6.42 6.52 -12.03
CA GLN A 26 -7.16 7.29 -11.05
C GLN A 26 -6.65 8.72 -10.87
N LYS A 27 -5.43 8.99 -11.38
CA LYS A 27 -4.85 10.34 -11.42
C LYS A 27 -5.70 11.32 -12.24
N GLU A 28 -6.38 10.83 -13.27
CA GLU A 28 -7.22 11.64 -14.17
C GLU A 28 -8.60 11.95 -13.60
N ARG A 29 -9.05 11.23 -12.58
CA ARG A 29 -10.34 11.47 -11.90
C ARG A 29 -10.24 12.42 -10.70
N CYS A 30 -9.05 12.69 -10.22
CA CYS A 30 -8.82 13.75 -9.24
C CYS A 30 -8.57 15.04 -10.00
N ASN A 31 -9.60 15.88 -10.15
CA ASN A 31 -9.58 17.15 -10.88
C ASN A 31 -8.27 17.93 -10.65
N ASN A 32 -7.52 18.15 -11.74
CA ASN A 32 -6.49 19.18 -11.94
C ASN A 32 -5.53 19.50 -10.78
N VAL A 33 -5.02 18.50 -10.08
CA VAL A 33 -3.88 18.72 -9.18
C VAL A 33 -2.61 18.59 -10.01
N VAL A 34 -1.86 19.67 -10.12
CA VAL A 34 -0.46 19.64 -10.57
C VAL A 34 0.26 18.71 -9.59
N ILE A 35 0.60 17.51 -10.04
CA ILE A 35 1.31 16.55 -9.20
C ILE A 35 2.76 16.96 -9.28
N ASP A 36 3.21 17.60 -8.23
CA ASP A 36 4.62 17.73 -7.93
C ASP A 36 5.25 16.32 -7.95
N ASN A 37 6.55 16.22 -8.25
CA ASN A 37 7.25 14.93 -8.36
C ASN A 37 7.24 14.11 -7.05
N ASP A 38 6.76 14.70 -5.96
CA ASP A 38 6.59 14.06 -4.67
C ASP A 38 5.27 13.30 -4.61
N VAL A 39 5.36 11.97 -4.55
CA VAL A 39 4.16 11.14 -4.46
C VAL A 39 3.62 11.10 -3.04
N ILE A 40 4.50 10.94 -2.05
CA ILE A 40 4.14 11.02 -0.62
C ILE A 40 5.16 11.90 0.08
N SER A 41 4.68 12.87 0.84
CA SER A 41 5.51 13.66 1.73
C SER A 41 4.92 13.73 3.14
N LEU A 42 5.79 13.57 4.11
CA LEU A 42 5.52 13.79 5.52
C LEU A 42 6.33 14.99 5.98
N SER A 43 5.71 15.89 6.72
CA SER A 43 6.36 17.09 7.23
C SER A 43 6.06 17.25 8.72
N HIS A 44 7.12 17.20 9.53
CA HIS A 44 7.08 17.40 10.98
C HIS A 44 6.00 16.55 11.69
N VAL A 45 5.85 15.29 11.27
CA VAL A 45 4.80 14.39 11.75
C VAL A 45 5.10 13.92 13.17
N ASN A 46 4.13 14.16 14.06
CA ASN A 46 4.10 13.60 15.40
C ASN A 46 2.87 12.71 15.56
N PHE A 47 3.07 11.55 16.19
CA PHE A 47 1.99 10.60 16.42
C PHE A 47 2.19 9.76 17.67
N SER A 48 1.08 9.56 18.40
CA SER A 48 1.03 8.74 19.61
C SER A 48 -0.21 7.85 19.60
N TYR A 49 -0.09 6.63 20.11
CA TYR A 49 -1.25 5.83 20.51
C TYR A 49 -1.56 6.10 21.99
N GLY A 50 -2.62 6.85 22.26
CA GLY A 50 -2.94 7.32 23.61
C GLY A 50 -1.78 8.16 24.17
N SER A 51 -1.22 7.76 25.32
CA SER A 51 -0.09 8.43 25.98
C SER A 51 1.28 8.01 25.43
N LYS A 52 1.35 6.96 24.60
CA LYS A 52 2.62 6.43 24.09
C LYS A 52 3.01 7.13 22.79
N SER A 53 4.02 8.01 22.85
CA SER A 53 4.60 8.64 21.67
C SER A 53 5.34 7.61 20.79
N ILE A 54 5.03 7.57 19.50
CA ILE A 54 5.58 6.62 18.52
C ILE A 54 6.46 7.33 17.50
N LEU A 55 5.97 8.43 16.93
CA LEU A 55 6.71 9.22 15.96
C LEU A 55 6.90 10.63 16.52
N ARG A 56 8.10 11.17 16.37
CA ARG A 56 8.46 12.51 16.82
C ARG A 56 9.19 13.24 15.70
N ASP A 57 8.59 14.30 15.23
CA ASP A 57 9.17 15.21 14.23
C ASP A 57 9.69 14.50 12.98
N VAL A 58 8.90 13.57 12.43
CA VAL A 58 9.31 12.77 11.28
C VAL A 58 8.99 13.53 10.00
N SER A 59 10.02 13.76 9.19
CA SER A 59 9.90 14.29 7.83
C SER A 59 10.51 13.32 6.84
N LEU A 60 9.80 13.04 5.74
CA LEU A 60 10.19 12.08 4.71
C LEU A 60 9.50 12.44 3.41
N THR A 61 10.23 12.37 2.31
CA THR A 61 9.68 12.50 0.96
C THR A 61 9.96 11.22 0.17
N ILE A 62 8.93 10.69 -0.48
CA ILE A 62 9.00 9.55 -1.36
C ILE A 62 8.64 10.01 -2.76
N LEU A 63 9.61 9.90 -3.66
CA LEU A 63 9.46 10.33 -5.05
C LEU A 63 8.73 9.30 -5.89
N GLU A 64 8.17 9.74 -6.99
CA GLU A 64 7.55 8.86 -7.99
C GLU A 64 8.55 7.82 -8.52
N LYS A 65 8.10 6.58 -8.73
CA LYS A 65 8.91 5.47 -9.27
C LYS A 65 10.13 5.08 -8.42
N THR A 66 10.17 5.45 -7.16
CA THR A 66 11.26 5.05 -6.25
C THR A 66 10.86 3.86 -5.39
N THR A 67 11.86 3.15 -4.91
CA THR A 67 11.71 2.13 -3.86
C THR A 67 12.39 2.65 -2.60
N VAL A 68 11.65 2.71 -1.50
CA VAL A 68 12.17 3.17 -0.21
C VAL A 68 12.11 2.02 0.79
N ALA A 69 13.22 1.76 1.47
CA ALA A 69 13.29 0.82 2.58
C ALA A 69 13.31 1.59 3.91
N ILE A 70 12.34 1.29 4.78
CA ILE A 70 12.30 1.84 6.13
C ILE A 70 12.87 0.79 7.09
N VAL A 71 14.04 1.07 7.63
CA VAL A 71 14.75 0.17 8.54
C VAL A 71 14.76 0.71 9.97
N GLY A 72 14.87 -0.18 10.95
CA GLY A 72 14.91 0.20 12.35
C GLY A 72 14.55 -0.97 13.27
N LEU A 73 14.77 -0.80 14.57
CA LEU A 73 14.44 -1.79 15.60
C LEU A 73 12.95 -2.13 15.63
N SER A 74 12.60 -3.29 16.18
CA SER A 74 11.18 -3.62 16.41
C SER A 74 10.56 -2.57 17.32
N GLY A 75 9.32 -2.14 17.00
CA GLY A 75 8.62 -1.10 17.74
C GLY A 75 9.04 0.35 17.44
N SER A 76 9.95 0.60 16.49
CA SER A 76 10.39 1.96 16.13
C SER A 76 9.39 2.78 15.30
N GLY A 77 8.14 2.32 15.16
CA GLY A 77 7.09 3.09 14.47
C GLY A 77 6.98 2.87 12.96
N LYS A 78 7.75 1.94 12.36
CA LYS A 78 7.73 1.69 10.91
C LYS A 78 6.33 1.39 10.36
N THR A 79 5.62 0.48 11.00
CA THR A 79 4.24 0.13 10.62
C THR A 79 3.29 1.31 10.84
N THR A 80 3.48 2.06 11.91
CA THR A 80 2.70 3.26 12.21
C THR A 80 2.89 4.30 11.11
N LEU A 81 4.13 4.53 10.68
CA LEU A 81 4.44 5.46 9.60
C LEU A 81 3.67 5.10 8.32
N CYS A 82 3.64 3.81 7.97
CA CYS A 82 2.90 3.32 6.82
C CYS A 82 1.38 3.51 6.95
N ASN A 83 0.86 3.24 8.13
CA ASN A 83 -0.55 3.42 8.42
C ASN A 83 -0.99 4.89 8.32
N LEU A 84 -0.11 5.81 8.69
CA LEU A 84 -0.36 7.26 8.56
C LEU A 84 -0.34 7.71 7.10
N MET A 85 0.55 7.16 6.26
CA MET A 85 0.58 7.45 4.84
C MET A 85 -0.74 7.08 4.15
N ALA A 86 -1.38 5.98 4.57
CA ALA A 86 -2.66 5.54 4.05
C ALA A 86 -3.86 6.09 4.84
N ARG A 87 -3.61 6.97 5.80
CA ARG A 87 -4.64 7.55 6.64
C ARG A 87 -5.49 6.54 7.40
N PHE A 88 -4.90 5.42 7.87
CA PHE A 88 -5.59 4.58 8.85
C PHE A 88 -5.71 5.27 10.22
N TRP A 89 -4.90 6.32 10.43
CA TRP A 89 -4.92 7.23 11.56
C TRP A 89 -4.58 8.63 11.08
N ASP A 90 -5.19 9.65 11.66
CA ASP A 90 -4.81 11.03 11.41
C ASP A 90 -3.62 11.42 12.32
N VAL A 91 -2.71 12.24 11.77
CA VAL A 91 -1.56 12.74 12.54
C VAL A 91 -2.00 13.76 13.58
N GLN A 92 -1.31 13.79 14.73
CA GLN A 92 -1.60 14.76 15.79
C GLN A 92 -1.02 16.13 15.49
N SER A 93 0.14 16.17 14.84
CA SER A 93 0.70 17.39 14.30
C SER A 93 1.54 17.09 13.07
N GLY A 94 1.82 18.12 12.28
CA GLY A 94 2.43 17.97 10.99
C GLY A 94 1.42 17.66 9.88
N SER A 95 1.91 17.23 8.73
CA SER A 95 1.07 16.88 7.59
C SER A 95 1.60 15.67 6.86
N VAL A 96 0.66 14.90 6.29
CA VAL A 96 0.95 13.82 5.33
C VAL A 96 0.28 14.20 4.03
N ARG A 97 1.03 14.26 2.95
CA ARG A 97 0.53 14.63 1.63
C ARG A 97 0.71 13.48 0.65
N PHE A 98 -0.25 13.34 -0.24
CA PHE A 98 -0.23 12.43 -1.37
C PHE A 98 -0.49 13.22 -2.65
N GLY A 99 0.43 13.17 -3.61
CA GLY A 99 0.34 13.95 -4.85
C GLY A 99 0.22 15.46 -4.59
N GLY A 100 0.95 16.00 -3.61
CA GLY A 100 0.97 17.42 -3.24
C GLY A 100 -0.20 17.88 -2.35
N ARG A 101 -1.23 17.04 -2.15
CA ARG A 101 -2.43 17.36 -1.38
C ARG A 101 -2.45 16.62 -0.04
N ASP A 102 -2.93 17.26 1.03
CA ASP A 102 -3.05 16.61 2.34
C ASP A 102 -3.99 15.41 2.28
N VAL A 103 -3.59 14.29 2.88
CA VAL A 103 -4.40 13.05 2.86
C VAL A 103 -5.77 13.23 3.52
N ARG A 104 -5.92 14.20 4.41
CA ARG A 104 -7.18 14.54 5.09
C ARG A 104 -8.21 15.19 4.18
N GLU A 105 -7.77 15.72 3.05
CA GLU A 105 -8.65 16.36 2.06
C GLU A 105 -9.24 15.37 1.04
N TYR A 106 -8.75 14.14 1.02
CA TYR A 106 -9.33 13.07 0.21
C TYR A 106 -10.50 12.41 0.91
N SER A 107 -11.50 11.94 0.15
CA SER A 107 -12.39 10.91 0.68
C SER A 107 -11.59 9.63 0.94
N TYR A 108 -11.95 8.87 1.98
CA TYR A 108 -11.21 7.65 2.35
C TYR A 108 -11.12 6.66 1.19
N ASP A 109 -12.23 6.42 0.49
CA ASP A 109 -12.27 5.51 -0.66
C ASP A 109 -11.38 5.97 -1.81
N SER A 110 -11.35 7.28 -2.09
CA SER A 110 -10.50 7.85 -3.13
C SER A 110 -9.02 7.72 -2.79
N LEU A 111 -8.66 7.90 -1.52
CA LEU A 111 -7.29 7.76 -1.06
C LEU A 111 -6.83 6.30 -1.11
N ILE A 112 -7.60 5.38 -0.49
CA ILE A 112 -7.22 3.96 -0.34
C ILE A 112 -7.08 3.25 -1.69
N ARG A 113 -7.85 3.64 -2.69
CA ARG A 113 -7.71 3.08 -4.06
C ARG A 113 -6.31 3.28 -4.67
N ASN A 114 -5.54 4.25 -4.17
CA ASN A 114 -4.17 4.51 -4.62
C ASN A 114 -3.12 3.71 -3.85
N PHE A 115 -3.50 2.97 -2.82
CA PHE A 115 -2.61 2.19 -1.99
C PHE A 115 -2.87 0.70 -2.13
N SER A 116 -1.80 -0.08 -2.13
CA SER A 116 -1.86 -1.54 -1.99
C SER A 116 -0.95 -1.96 -0.85
N PHE A 117 -1.49 -2.78 0.04
CA PHE A 117 -0.77 -3.22 1.24
C PHE A 117 -0.47 -4.71 1.18
N VAL A 118 0.74 -5.08 1.54
CA VAL A 118 1.10 -6.46 1.85
C VAL A 118 1.40 -6.54 3.34
N PHE A 119 0.49 -7.17 4.07
CA PHE A 119 0.60 -7.32 5.51
C PHE A 119 1.55 -8.46 5.88
N GLN A 120 2.23 -8.33 6.99
CA GLN A 120 3.10 -9.38 7.52
C GLN A 120 2.31 -10.63 7.94
N ARG A 121 1.08 -10.45 8.43
CA ARG A 121 0.11 -11.52 8.64
C ARG A 121 -0.93 -11.43 7.54
N VAL A 122 -0.94 -12.44 6.68
CA VAL A 122 -1.88 -12.54 5.58
C VAL A 122 -3.08 -13.35 6.06
N TYR A 123 -4.27 -12.82 5.85
CA TYR A 123 -5.53 -13.54 6.04
C TYR A 123 -6.05 -13.98 4.68
N LEU A 124 -6.44 -15.22 4.59
CA LEU A 124 -7.19 -15.73 3.44
C LEU A 124 -8.65 -15.84 3.86
N PHE A 125 -9.54 -15.43 2.98
CA PHE A 125 -10.96 -15.67 3.14
C PHE A 125 -11.25 -17.16 2.94
N SER A 126 -12.29 -17.68 3.60
CA SER A 126 -12.77 -19.05 3.42
C SER A 126 -13.46 -19.18 2.06
N ASP A 127 -12.67 -19.19 1.02
CA ASP A 127 -13.07 -19.22 -0.38
C ASP A 127 -11.93 -19.81 -1.22
N THR A 128 -12.16 -19.99 -2.52
CA THR A 128 -11.13 -20.50 -3.42
C THR A 128 -9.93 -19.55 -3.49
N ILE A 129 -8.76 -20.09 -3.84
CA ILE A 129 -7.55 -19.29 -4.06
C ILE A 129 -7.79 -18.25 -5.16
N ALA A 130 -8.50 -18.63 -6.23
CA ALA A 130 -8.85 -17.74 -7.32
C ALA A 130 -9.67 -16.53 -6.83
N ASN A 131 -10.67 -16.75 -5.97
CA ASN A 131 -11.50 -15.70 -5.41
C ASN A 131 -10.72 -14.81 -4.42
N ASN A 132 -9.83 -15.39 -3.63
CA ASN A 132 -8.91 -14.61 -2.79
C ASN A 132 -8.00 -13.68 -3.62
N ILE A 133 -7.54 -14.14 -4.80
CA ILE A 133 -6.75 -13.30 -5.72
C ILE A 133 -7.64 -12.23 -6.37
N ARG A 134 -8.89 -12.59 -6.73
CA ARG A 134 -9.88 -11.66 -7.31
C ARG A 134 -10.36 -10.59 -6.36
N PHE A 135 -10.10 -10.70 -5.07
CA PHE A 135 -10.60 -9.73 -4.07
C PHE A 135 -10.28 -8.27 -4.43
N GLY A 136 -9.12 -8.02 -5.07
CA GLY A 136 -8.74 -6.69 -5.54
C GLY A 136 -9.37 -6.26 -6.87
N LYS A 137 -9.96 -7.21 -7.64
CA LYS A 137 -10.64 -7.00 -8.92
C LYS A 137 -11.65 -8.13 -9.13
N PRO A 138 -12.90 -7.99 -8.63
CA PRO A 138 -13.91 -9.07 -8.63
C PRO A 138 -14.25 -9.61 -10.01
N ASP A 139 -14.17 -8.78 -11.04
CA ASP A 139 -14.45 -9.07 -12.45
C ASP A 139 -13.21 -9.56 -13.24
N ALA A 140 -12.11 -9.86 -12.55
CA ALA A 140 -10.92 -10.39 -13.21
C ALA A 140 -11.19 -11.75 -13.87
N SER A 141 -10.72 -11.92 -15.11
CA SER A 141 -10.77 -13.21 -15.79
C SER A 141 -9.83 -14.24 -15.13
N MET A 142 -9.99 -15.52 -15.45
CA MET A 142 -9.10 -16.57 -14.92
C MET A 142 -7.66 -16.39 -15.42
N GLU A 143 -7.49 -15.90 -16.66
CA GLU A 143 -6.18 -15.59 -17.25
C GLU A 143 -5.49 -14.47 -16.48
N GLU A 144 -6.23 -13.42 -16.11
CA GLU A 144 -5.71 -12.32 -15.28
C GLU A 144 -5.30 -12.80 -13.89
N VAL A 145 -6.12 -13.68 -13.27
CA VAL A 145 -5.82 -14.31 -11.96
C VAL A 145 -4.52 -15.13 -12.05
N GLN A 146 -4.40 -15.98 -13.08
CA GLN A 146 -3.19 -16.79 -13.30
C GLN A 146 -1.97 -15.92 -13.58
N ALA A 147 -2.12 -14.87 -14.39
CA ALA A 147 -1.05 -13.93 -14.68
C ALA A 147 -0.59 -13.20 -13.40
N ALA A 148 -1.53 -12.79 -12.53
CA ALA A 148 -1.21 -12.20 -11.23
C ALA A 148 -0.46 -13.17 -10.33
N ALA A 149 -0.94 -14.42 -10.21
CA ALA A 149 -0.29 -15.46 -9.43
C ALA A 149 1.14 -15.79 -9.90
N LYS A 150 1.34 -15.86 -11.25
CA LYS A 150 2.67 -16.05 -11.85
C LYS A 150 3.61 -14.88 -11.51
N LYS A 151 3.13 -13.65 -11.62
CA LYS A 151 3.90 -12.44 -11.25
C LYS A 151 4.26 -12.41 -9.76
N ALA A 152 3.35 -12.86 -8.91
CA ALA A 152 3.57 -12.99 -7.47
C ALA A 152 4.47 -14.18 -7.09
N ARG A 153 4.94 -14.98 -8.05
CA ARG A 153 5.71 -16.20 -7.81
C ARG A 153 5.01 -17.25 -6.94
N CYS A 154 3.68 -17.20 -6.83
CA CYS A 154 2.89 -18.14 -6.02
C CYS A 154 2.13 -19.18 -6.86
N TYR A 155 2.13 -19.08 -8.19
CA TYR A 155 1.40 -19.96 -9.09
C TYR A 155 1.76 -21.46 -8.89
N GLY A 156 3.04 -21.77 -8.74
CA GLY A 156 3.51 -23.15 -8.52
C GLY A 156 3.07 -23.74 -7.17
N LEU A 157 2.91 -22.90 -6.15
CA LEU A 157 2.42 -23.34 -4.83
C LEU A 157 0.96 -23.81 -4.90
N TYR A 158 0.15 -23.16 -5.72
CA TYR A 158 -1.29 -23.44 -5.84
C TYR A 158 -1.59 -24.57 -6.81
N HIS A 159 -0.81 -24.76 -7.87
CA HIS A 159 -0.95 -25.91 -8.78
C HIS A 159 -0.76 -27.23 -8.04
N GLY A 160 0.24 -27.34 -7.18
CA GLY A 160 0.49 -28.54 -6.39
C GLY A 160 -0.59 -28.86 -5.34
N ILE A 161 -1.43 -27.87 -4.97
CA ILE A 161 -2.55 -28.05 -4.04
C ILE A 161 -3.82 -28.44 -4.80
N ALA A 162 -4.05 -27.90 -5.98
CA ALA A 162 -5.22 -28.20 -6.81
C ALA A 162 -5.24 -29.65 -7.33
N GLU A 163 -4.08 -30.30 -7.44
CA GLU A 163 -3.96 -31.72 -7.79
C GLU A 163 -4.18 -32.66 -6.59
N ARG A 164 -4.33 -32.12 -5.37
CA ARG A 164 -4.51 -32.89 -4.12
C ARG A 164 -5.89 -32.72 -3.49
N LEU A 165 -6.79 -31.95 -4.09
CA LEU A 165 -8.21 -31.81 -3.75
C LEU A 165 -9.10 -32.33 -4.88
#